data_082af0d51223caf3635ee486fb6e327a
#
_entry.id   082af0d51223caf3635ee486fb6e327a
#
_cell.length_a   1.000
_cell.length_b   1.000
_cell.length_c   1.000
_cell.angle_alpha   90.00
_cell.angle_beta   90.00
_cell.angle_gamma   90.00
#
_symmetry.space_group_name_H-M   'P 1'
#
loop_
_entity.id
_entity.type
_entity.pdbx_description
1 polymer ?
#
loop_
_entity_poly.entity_id
_entity_poly.type
_entity_poly.pdbx_seq_one_letter_code
_entity_poly.pdbx_strand_id
1 'polypeptide(L)'
;MSVSISTGGPADSYQAGGYNSYSMSEFLKPLQQTANLIQTKFLPPFIFHGAVGANEAAIRQSADNMAAHILDPLLDPQKKLAALLAKMQEDGITLE
;
A
#
# COMPACT_ATOMS: atom_id res chain seq x y z
N MET A 1 -4.33 -1.65 11.26
CA MET A 1 -5.46 -1.85 10.32
C MET A 1 -4.91 -2.11 8.93
N SER A 2 -5.39 -3.13 8.28
CA SER A 2 -4.99 -3.49 6.91
C SER A 2 -6.22 -3.46 6.01
N VAL A 3 -6.08 -2.87 4.82
CA VAL A 3 -7.18 -2.69 3.88
C VAL A 3 -6.79 -3.26 2.53
N SER A 4 -7.71 -4.00 1.91
CA SER A 4 -7.57 -4.50 0.54
C SER A 4 -8.73 -3.95 -0.28
N ILE A 5 -8.41 -3.30 -1.40
CA ILE A 5 -9.38 -2.58 -2.21
C ILE A 5 -9.20 -2.94 -3.68
N SER A 6 -10.31 -3.04 -4.41
CA SER A 6 -10.28 -3.10 -5.87
C SER A 6 -10.89 -1.82 -6.45
N THR A 7 -10.40 -1.39 -7.59
CA THR A 7 -10.92 -0.21 -8.30
C THR A 7 -11.31 -0.59 -9.73
N GLY A 8 -12.36 0.04 -10.24
CA GLY A 8 -12.76 -0.17 -11.64
C GLY A 8 -11.82 0.51 -12.63
N GLY A 9 -11.30 1.69 -12.29
CA GLY A 9 -10.41 2.45 -13.16
C GLY A 9 -8.95 2.06 -13.01
N PRO A 10 -8.10 2.45 -13.99
CA PRO A 10 -6.66 2.21 -13.90
C PRO A 10 -5.99 3.08 -12.84
N ALA A 11 -4.77 2.70 -12.45
CA ALA A 11 -4.04 3.40 -11.38
C ALA A 11 -3.83 4.88 -11.65
N ASP A 12 -3.58 5.26 -12.89
CA ASP A 12 -3.31 6.65 -13.28
C ASP A 12 -4.54 7.56 -13.18
N SER A 13 -5.76 7.01 -13.07
CA SER A 13 -6.96 7.81 -12.86
C SER A 13 -7.10 8.32 -11.42
N TYR A 14 -6.36 7.73 -10.47
CA TYR A 14 -6.41 8.08 -9.05
C TYR A 14 -5.22 8.96 -8.67
N GLN A 15 -5.14 10.10 -9.32
CA GLN A 15 -4.10 11.10 -9.06
C GLN A 15 -4.64 12.49 -9.37
N ALA A 16 -3.93 13.53 -8.93
CA ALA A 16 -4.28 14.90 -9.27
C ALA A 16 -4.26 15.08 -10.80
N GLY A 17 -5.35 15.55 -11.37
CA GLY A 17 -5.50 15.68 -12.83
C GLY A 17 -5.90 14.41 -13.55
N GLY A 18 -6.00 13.26 -12.88
CA GLY A 18 -6.57 12.03 -13.46
C GLY A 18 -8.09 12.07 -13.49
N TYR A 19 -8.71 11.04 -14.10
CA TYR A 19 -10.17 11.00 -14.28
C TYR A 19 -10.93 11.12 -12.95
N ASN A 20 -10.43 10.50 -11.88
CA ASN A 20 -11.04 10.55 -10.56
C ASN A 20 -10.47 11.68 -9.66
N SER A 21 -9.60 12.51 -10.18
CA SER A 21 -9.07 13.76 -9.59
C SER A 21 -8.20 13.61 -8.36
N TYR A 22 -8.42 12.61 -7.52
CA TYR A 22 -7.73 12.45 -6.24
C TYR A 22 -6.92 11.16 -6.20
N SER A 23 -5.82 11.18 -5.44
CA SER A 23 -5.01 9.98 -5.21
C SER A 23 -5.76 8.97 -4.32
N MET A 24 -5.34 7.69 -4.36
CA MET A 24 -5.90 6.69 -3.46
C MET A 24 -5.66 7.03 -2.00
N SER A 25 -4.54 7.65 -1.68
CA SER A 25 -4.28 8.11 -0.30
C SER A 25 -5.32 9.09 0.19
N GLU A 26 -5.80 9.97 -0.69
CA GLU A 26 -6.85 10.93 -0.35
C GLU A 26 -8.21 10.25 -0.16
N PHE A 27 -8.54 9.27 -1.01
CA PHE A 27 -9.78 8.51 -0.86
C PHE A 27 -9.79 7.66 0.42
N LEU A 28 -8.62 7.26 0.92
CA LEU A 28 -8.50 6.42 2.10
C LEU A 28 -8.37 7.20 3.42
N LYS A 29 -8.35 8.52 3.38
CA LYS A 29 -8.24 9.36 4.59
C LYS A 29 -9.28 9.04 5.66
N PRO A 30 -10.57 8.83 5.35
CA PRO A 30 -11.55 8.47 6.38
C PRO A 30 -11.21 7.18 7.12
N LEU A 31 -10.72 6.16 6.41
CA LEU A 31 -10.32 4.89 7.02
C LEU A 31 -9.07 5.07 7.88
N GLN A 32 -8.11 5.86 7.40
CA GLN A 32 -6.90 6.16 8.16
C GLN A 32 -7.23 6.92 9.45
N GLN A 33 -8.16 7.87 9.38
CA GLN A 33 -8.59 8.61 10.56
C GLN A 33 -9.29 7.70 11.56
N THR A 34 -10.09 6.76 11.11
CA THR A 34 -10.70 5.74 11.97
C THR A 34 -9.63 4.92 12.69
N ALA A 35 -8.57 4.50 11.97
CA ALA A 35 -7.46 3.78 12.56
C ALA A 35 -6.77 4.60 13.65
N ASN A 36 -6.55 5.90 13.40
CA ASN A 36 -5.96 6.81 14.38
C ASN A 36 -6.84 6.93 15.64
N LEU A 37 -8.15 7.03 15.45
CA LEU A 37 -9.10 7.19 16.56
C LEU A 37 -9.09 5.97 17.49
N ILE A 38 -9.01 4.77 16.95
CA ILE A 38 -8.98 3.53 17.76
C ILE A 38 -7.55 3.13 18.14
N GLN A 39 -6.57 3.98 17.89
CA GLN A 39 -5.15 3.78 18.24
C GLN A 39 -4.54 2.53 17.58
N THR A 40 -4.89 2.31 16.32
CA THR A 40 -4.37 1.22 15.49
C THR A 40 -3.50 1.79 14.38
N LYS A 41 -2.41 1.11 14.02
CA LYS A 41 -1.60 1.50 12.87
C LYS A 41 -2.37 1.24 11.59
N PHE A 42 -2.31 2.20 10.65
CA PHE A 42 -2.82 2.04 9.30
C PHE A 42 -1.67 1.61 8.39
N LEU A 43 -1.67 0.33 8.02
CA LEU A 43 -0.63 -0.23 7.16
C LEU A 43 -0.87 0.14 5.69
N PRO A 44 0.19 0.14 4.84
CA PRO A 44 0.01 0.39 3.42
C PRO A 44 -1.06 -0.52 2.83
N PRO A 45 -2.07 0.04 2.13
CA PRO A 45 -3.17 -0.76 1.58
C PRO A 45 -2.72 -1.56 0.37
N PHE A 46 -3.38 -2.71 0.13
CA PHE A 46 -3.27 -3.43 -1.13
C PHE A 46 -4.39 -2.95 -2.05
N ILE A 47 -4.05 -2.51 -3.26
CA ILE A 47 -5.01 -1.97 -4.21
C ILE A 47 -4.90 -2.70 -5.54
N PHE A 48 -6.00 -3.24 -6.03
CA PHE A 48 -6.10 -3.85 -7.35
C PHE A 48 -6.83 -2.87 -8.28
N HIS A 49 -6.07 -2.19 -9.13
CA HIS A 49 -6.61 -1.24 -10.08
C HIS A 49 -7.07 -1.93 -11.36
N GLY A 50 -8.05 -1.32 -12.03
CA GLY A 50 -8.50 -1.79 -13.34
C GLY A 50 -9.29 -3.09 -13.29
N ALA A 51 -10.01 -3.36 -12.20
CA ALA A 51 -10.72 -4.61 -12.02
C ALA A 51 -11.78 -4.87 -13.11
N VAL A 52 -12.42 -3.82 -13.63
CA VAL A 52 -13.46 -3.95 -14.65
C VAL A 52 -12.90 -4.53 -15.94
N GLY A 53 -11.69 -4.14 -16.35
CA GLY A 53 -11.03 -4.62 -17.56
C GLY A 53 -10.10 -5.82 -17.34
N ALA A 54 -10.03 -6.37 -16.13
CA ALA A 54 -9.09 -7.42 -15.81
C ALA A 54 -9.53 -8.78 -16.38
N ASN A 55 -8.55 -9.52 -16.92
CA ASN A 55 -8.76 -10.91 -17.32
C ASN A 55 -8.47 -11.86 -16.16
N GLU A 56 -8.71 -13.16 -16.37
CA GLU A 56 -8.51 -14.17 -15.33
C GLU A 56 -7.05 -14.22 -14.85
N ALA A 57 -6.09 -14.09 -15.76
CA ALA A 57 -4.66 -14.11 -15.41
C ALA A 57 -4.30 -12.92 -14.52
N ALA A 58 -4.83 -11.73 -14.81
CA ALA A 58 -4.61 -10.54 -13.99
C ALA A 58 -5.20 -10.69 -12.60
N ILE A 59 -6.38 -11.29 -12.49
CA ILE A 59 -7.04 -11.55 -11.20
C ILE A 59 -6.22 -12.54 -10.36
N ARG A 60 -5.73 -13.61 -10.98
CA ARG A 60 -4.86 -14.60 -10.29
C ARG A 60 -3.56 -13.97 -9.82
N GLN A 61 -2.92 -13.17 -10.67
CA GLN A 61 -1.69 -12.47 -10.32
C GLN A 61 -1.94 -11.50 -9.14
N SER A 62 -3.06 -10.81 -9.15
CA SER A 62 -3.46 -9.92 -8.04
C SER A 62 -3.65 -10.69 -6.73
N ALA A 63 -4.24 -11.88 -6.79
CA ALA A 63 -4.40 -12.72 -5.60
C ALA A 63 -3.05 -13.13 -5.01
N ASP A 64 -2.09 -13.51 -5.86
CA ASP A 64 -0.73 -13.84 -5.43
C ASP A 64 -0.02 -12.62 -4.83
N ASN A 65 -0.18 -11.45 -5.45
CA ASN A 65 0.39 -10.20 -4.96
C ASN A 65 -0.20 -9.81 -3.61
N MET A 66 -1.50 -10.01 -3.41
CA MET A 66 -2.16 -9.74 -2.14
C MET A 66 -1.64 -10.66 -1.03
N ALA A 67 -1.44 -11.94 -1.32
CA ALA A 67 -0.86 -12.87 -0.37
C ALA A 67 0.56 -12.45 0.04
N ALA A 68 1.39 -12.06 -0.92
CA ALA A 68 2.73 -11.55 -0.65
C ALA A 68 2.70 -10.27 0.18
N HIS A 69 1.77 -9.36 -0.11
CA HIS A 69 1.60 -8.11 0.63
C HIS A 69 1.26 -8.35 2.09
N ILE A 70 0.30 -9.24 2.36
CA ILE A 70 -0.13 -9.56 3.73
C ILE A 70 0.99 -10.23 4.52
N LEU A 71 1.78 -11.08 3.87
CA LEU A 71 2.84 -11.84 4.51
C LEU A 71 4.18 -11.10 4.57
N ASP A 72 4.25 -9.87 4.07
CA ASP A 72 5.47 -9.08 4.08
C ASP A 72 5.80 -8.66 5.52
N PRO A 73 6.92 -9.13 6.10
CA PRO A 73 7.31 -8.76 7.46
C PRO A 73 7.70 -7.29 7.60
N LEU A 74 7.97 -6.62 6.47
CA LEU A 74 8.38 -5.21 6.42
C LEU A 74 7.27 -4.32 5.86
N LEU A 75 6.01 -4.74 5.95
CA LEU A 75 4.87 -3.96 5.47
C LEU A 75 4.72 -2.63 6.23
N ASP A 76 4.98 -2.65 7.54
CA ASP A 76 4.97 -1.43 8.35
C ASP A 76 6.16 -0.54 7.94
N PRO A 77 5.92 0.69 7.47
CA PRO A 77 7.01 1.59 7.06
C PRO A 77 8.04 1.86 8.14
N GLN A 78 7.64 1.88 9.41
CA GLN A 78 8.57 2.08 10.52
C GLN A 78 9.51 0.90 10.69
N LYS A 79 9.01 -0.33 10.55
CA LYS A 79 9.84 -1.54 10.60
C LYS A 79 10.79 -1.59 9.40
N LYS A 80 10.31 -1.20 8.23
CA LYS A 80 11.12 -1.15 7.02
C LYS A 80 12.29 -0.17 7.17
N LEU A 81 12.02 1.00 7.73
CA LEU A 81 13.05 1.99 8.00
C LEU A 81 14.08 1.49 9.02
N ALA A 82 13.62 0.88 10.10
CA ALA A 82 14.50 0.32 11.12
C ALA A 82 15.42 -0.77 10.55
N ALA A 83 14.88 -1.66 9.70
CA ALA A 83 15.67 -2.69 9.04
C ALA A 83 16.72 -2.08 8.10
N LEU A 84 16.36 -1.04 7.36
CA LEU A 84 17.28 -0.34 6.47
C LEU A 84 18.42 0.33 7.25
N LEU A 85 18.12 1.00 8.36
CA LEU A 85 19.12 1.64 9.21
C LEU A 85 20.05 0.62 9.83
N ALA A 86 19.54 -0.51 10.31
CA ALA A 86 20.36 -1.61 10.86
C ALA A 86 21.31 -2.15 9.79
N LYS A 87 20.84 -2.33 8.56
CA LYS A 87 21.67 -2.79 7.43
C LYS A 87 22.77 -1.79 7.11
N MET A 88 22.47 -0.49 7.11
CA MET A 88 23.46 0.56 6.87
C MET A 88 24.54 0.58 7.94
N GLN A 89 24.19 0.37 9.21
CA GLN A 89 25.15 0.28 10.30
C GLN A 89 26.03 -0.97 10.16
N GLU A 90 25.44 -2.10 9.76
CA GLU A 90 26.16 -3.35 9.54
C GLU A 90 27.17 -3.22 8.39
N ASP A 91 26.81 -2.51 7.33
CA ASP A 91 27.68 -2.25 6.19
C ASP A 91 28.73 -1.16 6.47
N GLY A 92 28.76 -0.60 7.69
CA GLY A 92 29.71 0.42 8.08
C GLY A 92 29.44 1.79 7.50
N ILE A 93 28.22 2.02 7.00
CA ILE A 93 27.79 3.32 6.49
C ILE A 93 27.34 4.17 7.67
N THR A 94 28.05 5.29 7.92
CA THR A 94 27.67 6.25 8.96
C THR A 94 26.86 7.38 8.33
N LEU A 95 25.72 7.70 8.94
CA LEU A 95 24.90 8.86 8.58
C LEU A 95 25.39 10.08 9.36
N GLU A 96 26.56 10.56 9.02
CA GLU A 96 27.06 11.80 9.58
C GLU A 96 26.82 12.97 8.62
#